data_4ac713c2938741552ed5122593601b28
#
_entry.id   4ac713c2938741552ed5122593601b28
#
_cell.length_a   1.000
_cell.length_b   1.000
_cell.length_c   1.000
_cell.angle_alpha   90.00
_cell.angle_beta   90.00
_cell.angle_gamma   90.00
#
_symmetry.space_group_name_H-M   'P 1'
#
loop_
_entity.id
_entity.type
_entity.pdbx_description
1 polymer ?
#
loop_
_entity_poly.entity_id
_entity_poly.type
_entity_poly.pdbx_seq_one_letter_code
_entity_poly.pdbx_strand_id
1 'polypeptide(L)'
;MSKKVEQAMAFHDKGYNCAQAVACSFCEEFGIDQETMFRVSEGFGLGMGMMDMCGAVTGMLMVIGMESSVGNLDGKKPSKGDTYKKAKAYAQKFKEMEGSYYCRELKGVATGTPLVPCSQCIANAVELTEQYLASEKE
;
A
#
# COMPACT_ATOMS: atom_id res chain seq x y z
N MET A 1 9.98 -9.74 12.39
CA MET A 1 8.80 -9.07 11.79
C MET A 1 8.37 -7.90 12.67
N SER A 2 8.10 -6.75 12.08
CA SER A 2 7.66 -5.60 12.85
C SER A 2 6.21 -5.79 13.36
N LYS A 3 5.84 -5.00 14.35
CA LYS A 3 4.46 -5.02 14.85
C LYS A 3 3.45 -4.63 13.77
N LYS A 4 3.83 -3.71 12.88
CA LYS A 4 2.96 -3.30 11.76
C LYS A 4 2.75 -4.44 10.78
N VAL A 5 3.81 -5.19 10.46
CA VAL A 5 3.69 -6.36 9.60
C VAL A 5 2.78 -7.40 10.25
N GLU A 6 2.96 -7.67 11.54
CA GLU A 6 2.11 -8.61 12.26
C GLU A 6 0.64 -8.17 12.24
N GLN A 7 0.38 -6.89 12.43
CA GLN A 7 -0.97 -6.34 12.39
C GLN A 7 -1.60 -6.51 11.00
N ALA A 8 -0.83 -6.22 9.95
CA ALA A 8 -1.30 -6.38 8.57
C ALA A 8 -1.60 -7.85 8.25
N MET A 9 -0.77 -8.77 8.73
CA MET A 9 -1.02 -10.20 8.56
C MET A 9 -2.30 -10.61 9.28
N ALA A 10 -2.53 -10.12 10.50
CA ALA A 10 -3.75 -10.41 11.25
C ALA A 10 -4.98 -9.87 10.52
N PHE A 11 -4.90 -8.69 9.94
CA PHE A 11 -6.00 -8.14 9.14
C PHE A 11 -6.27 -9.01 7.92
N HIS A 12 -5.23 -9.44 7.23
CA HIS A 12 -5.37 -10.32 6.07
C HIS A 12 -6.06 -11.64 6.45
N ASP A 13 -5.68 -12.21 7.60
CA ASP A 13 -6.28 -13.45 8.09
C ASP A 13 -7.76 -13.28 8.42
N LYS A 14 -8.20 -12.06 8.76
CA LYS A 14 -9.62 -11.77 9.00
C LYS A 14 -10.41 -11.54 7.72
N GLY A 15 -9.75 -11.54 6.57
CA GLY A 15 -10.41 -11.33 5.29
C GLY A 15 -10.22 -9.96 4.67
N TYR A 16 -9.38 -9.10 5.26
CA TYR A 16 -9.03 -7.83 4.62
C TYR A 16 -8.29 -8.13 3.32
N ASN A 17 -8.58 -7.38 2.27
CA ASN A 17 -7.79 -7.52 1.04
C ASN A 17 -6.42 -6.84 1.22
N CYS A 18 -5.55 -6.96 0.22
CA CYS A 18 -4.19 -6.45 0.33
C CYS A 18 -4.14 -4.95 0.61
N ALA A 19 -4.98 -4.17 -0.05
CA ALA A 19 -5.01 -2.72 0.15
C ALA A 19 -5.49 -2.36 1.55
N GLN A 20 -6.55 -3.03 2.01
CA GLN A 20 -7.10 -2.83 3.35
C GLN A 20 -6.09 -3.21 4.43
N ALA A 21 -5.42 -4.34 4.25
CA ALA A 21 -4.46 -4.82 5.25
C ALA A 21 -3.31 -3.83 5.43
N VAL A 22 -2.78 -3.29 4.34
CA VAL A 22 -1.67 -2.33 4.41
C VAL A 22 -2.17 -0.98 4.95
N ALA A 23 -3.19 -0.40 4.33
CA ALA A 23 -3.64 0.95 4.69
C ALA A 23 -4.18 1.03 6.11
N CYS A 24 -4.97 0.04 6.54
CA CYS A 24 -5.54 0.05 7.88
C CYS A 24 -4.49 -0.10 8.98
N SER A 25 -3.35 -0.70 8.67
CA SER A 25 -2.27 -0.86 9.65
C SER A 25 -1.63 0.47 10.06
N PHE A 26 -1.86 1.54 9.32
CA PHE A 26 -1.28 2.85 9.60
C PHE A 26 -2.31 3.90 10.02
N CYS A 27 -3.55 3.51 10.27
CA CYS A 27 -4.62 4.44 10.64
C CYS A 27 -4.28 5.25 11.90
N GLU A 28 -3.70 4.60 12.91
CA GLU A 28 -3.38 5.28 14.18
C GLU A 28 -2.38 6.41 13.99
N GLU A 29 -1.40 6.23 13.10
CA GLU A 29 -0.36 7.24 12.87
C GLU A 29 -0.93 8.55 12.34
N PHE A 30 -2.06 8.49 11.67
CA PHE A 30 -2.66 9.65 11.02
C PHE A 30 -4.02 10.05 11.60
N GLY A 31 -4.44 9.39 12.66
CA GLY A 31 -5.73 9.69 13.29
C GLY A 31 -6.92 9.41 12.36
N ILE A 32 -6.80 8.43 11.49
CA ILE A 32 -7.84 8.05 10.54
C ILE A 32 -8.70 6.93 11.17
N ASP A 33 -10.02 7.09 11.10
CA ASP A 33 -10.96 6.06 11.53
C ASP A 33 -10.74 4.78 10.71
N GLN A 34 -10.62 3.64 11.40
CA GLN A 34 -10.33 2.38 10.74
C GLN A 34 -11.44 1.95 9.78
N GLU A 35 -12.71 2.13 10.16
CA GLU A 35 -13.82 1.77 9.29
C GLU A 35 -13.81 2.61 8.01
N THR A 36 -13.49 3.91 8.13
CA THR A 36 -13.39 4.79 6.97
C THR A 36 -12.31 4.30 6.02
N MET A 37 -11.11 3.99 6.55
CA MET A 37 -10.02 3.49 5.72
C MET A 37 -10.36 2.12 5.11
N PHE A 38 -11.02 1.25 5.88
CA PHE A 38 -11.44 -0.05 5.39
C PHE A 38 -12.34 0.11 4.16
N ARG A 39 -13.31 1.04 4.22
CA ARG A 39 -14.22 1.32 3.10
C ARG A 39 -13.50 1.96 1.92
N VAL A 40 -12.65 2.95 2.18
CA VAL A 40 -11.92 3.67 1.13
C VAL A 40 -11.00 2.73 0.34
N SER A 41 -10.34 1.80 1.05
CA SER A 41 -9.36 0.92 0.42
C SER A 41 -9.96 -0.34 -0.19
N GLU A 42 -11.24 -0.65 0.09
CA GLU A 42 -11.84 -1.91 -0.34
C GLU A 42 -11.80 -2.11 -1.86
N GLY A 43 -12.07 -1.07 -2.63
CA GLY A 43 -12.07 -1.15 -4.09
C GLY A 43 -10.68 -1.28 -4.72
N PHE A 44 -9.62 -1.20 -3.93
CA PHE A 44 -8.25 -1.25 -4.43
C PHE A 44 -7.60 -2.62 -4.29
N GLY A 45 -8.26 -3.58 -3.64
CA GLY A 45 -7.77 -4.95 -3.55
C GLY A 45 -7.93 -5.66 -4.91
N LEU A 46 -7.23 -6.78 -5.07
CA LEU A 46 -7.22 -7.56 -6.31
C LEU A 46 -6.86 -6.68 -7.51
N GLY A 47 -5.90 -5.77 -7.32
CA GLY A 47 -5.49 -4.85 -8.38
C GLY A 47 -6.66 -4.00 -8.87
N MET A 48 -7.39 -3.38 -7.95
CA MET A 48 -8.59 -2.57 -8.23
C MET A 48 -9.70 -3.39 -8.88
N GLY A 49 -9.81 -4.65 -8.48
CA GLY A 49 -10.80 -5.58 -9.01
C GLY A 49 -10.50 -6.09 -10.41
N MET A 50 -9.42 -5.62 -11.02
CA MET A 50 -9.08 -5.88 -12.43
C MET A 50 -7.74 -6.60 -12.60
N MET A 51 -7.13 -7.02 -11.50
CA MET A 51 -5.79 -7.60 -11.48
C MET A 51 -4.72 -6.67 -12.08
N ASP A 52 -4.91 -5.37 -11.92
CA ASP A 52 -3.97 -4.34 -12.34
C ASP A 52 -2.93 -4.11 -11.22
N MET A 53 -2.71 -2.89 -10.77
CA MET A 53 -1.72 -2.60 -9.71
C MET A 53 -2.04 -3.38 -8.43
N CYS A 54 -1.03 -4.05 -7.87
CA CYS A 54 -1.17 -4.84 -6.64
C CYS A 54 -1.78 -3.99 -5.51
N GLY A 55 -2.78 -4.56 -4.80
CA GLY A 55 -3.44 -3.86 -3.69
C GLY A 55 -2.50 -3.49 -2.56
N ALA A 56 -1.46 -4.28 -2.31
CA ALA A 56 -0.45 -3.92 -1.32
C ALA A 56 0.27 -2.63 -1.70
N VAL A 57 0.54 -2.44 -3.00
CA VAL A 57 1.17 -1.20 -3.49
C VAL A 57 0.21 -0.02 -3.35
N THR A 58 -1.05 -0.17 -3.80
CA THR A 58 -2.02 0.93 -3.68
C THR A 58 -2.28 1.31 -2.23
N GLY A 59 -2.32 0.33 -1.32
CA GLY A 59 -2.44 0.59 0.11
C GLY A 59 -1.24 1.37 0.65
N MET A 60 -0.03 1.00 0.24
CA MET A 60 1.18 1.74 0.56
C MET A 60 1.10 3.19 0.04
N LEU A 61 0.66 3.37 -1.20
CA LEU A 61 0.55 4.70 -1.79
C LEU A 61 -0.48 5.57 -1.08
N MET A 62 -1.55 4.98 -0.54
CA MET A 62 -2.51 5.71 0.29
C MET A 62 -1.83 6.30 1.53
N VAL A 63 -0.99 5.51 2.19
CA VAL A 63 -0.26 5.98 3.37
C VAL A 63 0.76 7.06 2.99
N ILE A 64 1.47 6.86 1.89
CA ILE A 64 2.42 7.87 1.39
C ILE A 64 1.68 9.19 1.13
N GLY A 65 0.50 9.12 0.53
CA GLY A 65 -0.32 10.31 0.29
C GLY A 65 -0.74 11.02 1.56
N MET A 66 -1.13 10.25 2.58
CA MET A 66 -1.52 10.84 3.87
C MET A 66 -0.37 11.60 4.51
N GLU A 67 0.84 11.08 4.42
CA GLU A 67 2.02 11.76 4.98
C GLU A 67 2.46 12.94 4.12
N SER A 68 2.50 12.74 2.80
CA SER A 68 3.09 13.70 1.85
C SER A 68 2.18 14.89 1.55
N SER A 69 0.86 14.69 1.56
CA SER A 69 -0.10 15.73 1.21
C SER A 69 -0.10 16.84 2.24
N VAL A 70 -0.13 18.10 1.76
CA VAL A 70 -0.27 19.24 2.65
C VAL A 70 -1.75 19.56 2.95
N GLY A 71 -2.68 18.87 2.31
CA GLY A 71 -4.10 19.00 2.62
C GLY A 71 -4.73 20.33 2.22
N ASN A 72 -4.19 21.00 1.22
CA ASN A 72 -4.71 22.30 0.77
C ASN A 72 -5.95 22.11 -0.11
N LEU A 73 -7.12 22.10 0.53
CA LEU A 73 -8.39 21.86 -0.16
C LEU A 73 -8.75 22.96 -1.16
N ASP A 74 -8.22 24.15 -0.99
CA ASP A 74 -8.46 25.27 -1.91
C ASP A 74 -7.66 25.14 -3.22
N GLY A 75 -6.78 24.16 -3.30
CA GLY A 75 -5.98 23.90 -4.49
C GLY A 75 -4.77 24.81 -4.67
N LYS A 76 -4.51 25.71 -3.73
CA LYS A 76 -3.34 26.59 -3.77
C LYS A 76 -2.13 25.86 -3.21
N LYS A 77 -0.98 26.00 -3.86
CA LYS A 77 0.27 25.31 -3.49
C LYS A 77 0.05 23.80 -3.33
N PRO A 78 -0.37 23.12 -4.41
CA PRO A 78 -0.65 21.68 -4.32
C PRO A 78 0.63 20.87 -4.08
N SER A 79 0.50 19.79 -3.31
CA SER A 79 1.61 18.87 -3.02
C SER A 79 1.63 17.65 -3.94
N LYS A 80 0.67 17.54 -4.85
CA LYS A 80 0.51 16.31 -5.66
C LYS A 80 1.76 15.93 -6.45
N GLY A 81 2.48 16.91 -6.99
CA GLY A 81 3.70 16.63 -7.75
C GLY A 81 4.78 15.95 -6.92
N ASP A 82 4.98 16.40 -5.69
CA ASP A 82 5.92 15.77 -4.78
C ASP A 82 5.44 14.38 -4.36
N THR A 83 4.15 14.24 -4.10
CA THR A 83 3.56 12.94 -3.74
C THR A 83 3.74 11.94 -4.88
N TYR A 84 3.55 12.36 -6.12
CA TYR A 84 3.74 11.47 -7.29
C TYR A 84 5.16 10.95 -7.38
N LYS A 85 6.16 11.79 -7.09
CA LYS A 85 7.56 11.36 -7.11
C LYS A 85 7.82 10.30 -6.04
N LYS A 86 7.29 10.50 -4.85
CA LYS A 86 7.43 9.53 -3.74
C LYS A 86 6.71 8.23 -4.05
N ALA A 87 5.49 8.33 -4.58
CA ALA A 87 4.70 7.16 -4.97
C ALA A 87 5.44 6.33 -6.02
N LYS A 88 5.96 6.98 -7.05
CA LYS A 88 6.70 6.31 -8.12
C LYS A 88 7.95 5.63 -7.56
N ALA A 89 8.69 6.31 -6.70
CA ALA A 89 9.93 5.77 -6.12
C ALA A 89 9.65 4.50 -5.30
N TYR A 90 8.63 4.50 -4.47
CA TYR A 90 8.33 3.36 -3.61
C TYR A 90 7.64 2.22 -4.35
N ALA A 91 6.80 2.53 -5.34
CA ALA A 91 6.26 1.49 -6.22
C ALA A 91 7.38 0.79 -6.99
N GLN A 92 8.39 1.55 -7.44
CA GLN A 92 9.55 0.99 -8.13
C GLN A 92 10.37 0.09 -7.21
N LYS A 93 10.55 0.48 -5.94
CA LYS A 93 11.23 -0.37 -4.96
C LYS A 93 10.49 -1.69 -4.77
N PHE A 94 9.17 -1.65 -4.68
CA PHE A 94 8.35 -2.86 -4.56
C PHE A 94 8.54 -3.76 -5.79
N LYS A 95 8.49 -3.17 -6.99
CA LYS A 95 8.68 -3.92 -8.23
C LYS A 95 10.05 -4.60 -8.28
N GLU A 96 11.10 -3.91 -7.83
CA GLU A 96 12.44 -4.48 -7.78
C GLU A 96 12.54 -5.65 -6.79
N MET A 97 11.85 -5.55 -5.64
CA MET A 97 11.82 -6.62 -4.64
C MET A 97 11.06 -7.85 -5.12
N GLU A 98 9.92 -7.65 -5.79
CA GLU A 98 8.97 -8.72 -6.09
C GLU A 98 9.02 -9.20 -7.55
N GLY A 99 9.68 -8.45 -8.42
CA GLY A 99 9.72 -8.75 -9.85
C GLY A 99 8.59 -8.12 -10.65
N SER A 100 7.57 -7.57 -10.00
CA SER A 100 6.44 -6.89 -10.62
C SER A 100 5.67 -6.11 -9.56
N TYR A 101 4.80 -5.19 -9.98
CA TYR A 101 3.78 -4.62 -9.12
C TYR A 101 2.37 -4.83 -9.70
N TYR A 102 2.24 -5.63 -10.74
CA TYR A 102 0.93 -5.96 -11.31
C TYR A 102 0.38 -7.23 -10.66
N CYS A 103 -0.85 -7.14 -10.18
CA CYS A 103 -1.53 -8.24 -9.49
C CYS A 103 -1.53 -9.51 -10.34
N ARG A 104 -1.87 -9.40 -11.64
CA ARG A 104 -1.92 -10.57 -12.52
C ARG A 104 -0.58 -11.28 -12.65
N GLU A 105 0.51 -10.52 -12.65
CA GLU A 105 1.86 -11.10 -12.75
C GLU A 105 2.27 -11.74 -11.43
N LEU A 106 2.00 -11.06 -10.32
CA LEU A 106 2.33 -11.58 -9.00
C LEU A 106 1.54 -12.85 -8.68
N LYS A 107 0.29 -12.92 -9.11
CA LYS A 107 -0.55 -14.12 -8.93
C LYS A 107 -0.24 -15.22 -9.93
N GLY A 108 0.52 -14.90 -11.00
CA GLY A 108 0.89 -15.90 -12.01
C GLY A 108 -0.27 -16.33 -12.87
N VAL A 109 -1.16 -15.43 -13.24
CA VAL A 109 -2.35 -15.76 -14.03
C VAL A 109 -1.96 -16.37 -15.37
N ALA A 110 -0.96 -15.80 -16.05
CA ALA A 110 -0.52 -16.29 -17.36
C ALA A 110 0.34 -17.55 -17.28
N THR A 111 1.10 -17.73 -16.19
CA THR A 111 2.06 -18.83 -16.04
C THR A 111 1.53 -20.00 -15.23
N GLY A 112 0.47 -19.77 -14.45
CA GLY A 112 -0.06 -20.76 -13.51
C GLY A 112 0.74 -20.87 -12.23
N THR A 113 1.82 -20.09 -12.08
CA THR A 113 2.69 -20.11 -10.89
C THR A 113 2.84 -18.70 -10.33
N PRO A 114 2.34 -18.44 -9.10
CA PRO A 114 2.51 -17.11 -8.48
C PRO A 114 3.99 -16.78 -8.28
N LEU A 115 4.36 -15.54 -8.56
CA LEU A 115 5.71 -15.04 -8.26
C LEU A 115 5.86 -14.86 -6.76
N VAL A 116 4.86 -14.28 -6.11
CA VAL A 116 4.91 -13.94 -4.68
C VAL A 116 3.52 -14.10 -4.10
N PRO A 117 3.38 -14.78 -2.94
CA PRO A 117 2.07 -14.86 -2.27
C PRO A 117 1.57 -13.49 -1.83
N CYS A 118 0.26 -13.29 -1.80
CA CYS A 118 -0.34 -12.03 -1.35
C CYS A 118 0.14 -11.62 0.05
N SER A 119 0.29 -12.58 0.96
CA SER A 119 0.80 -12.29 2.30
C SER A 119 2.19 -11.69 2.28
N GLN A 120 3.06 -12.17 1.40
CA GLN A 120 4.42 -11.62 1.28
C GLN A 120 4.39 -10.21 0.67
N CYS A 121 3.50 -9.99 -0.30
CA CYS A 121 3.32 -8.65 -0.89
C CYS A 121 2.88 -7.65 0.19
N ILE A 122 1.96 -8.04 1.06
CA ILE A 122 1.51 -7.21 2.17
C ILE A 122 2.67 -6.89 3.12
N ALA A 123 3.42 -7.93 3.53
CA ALA A 123 4.54 -7.75 4.45
C ALA A 123 5.58 -6.79 3.88
N ASN A 124 5.95 -6.97 2.62
CA ASN A 124 6.95 -6.15 1.98
C ASN A 124 6.48 -4.70 1.78
N ALA A 125 5.21 -4.51 1.42
CA ALA A 125 4.65 -3.16 1.29
C ALA A 125 4.61 -2.44 2.63
N VAL A 126 4.28 -3.14 3.72
CA VAL A 126 4.30 -2.55 5.07
C VAL A 126 5.71 -2.15 5.45
N GLU A 127 6.70 -3.00 5.19
CA GLU A 127 8.10 -2.67 5.48
C GLU A 127 8.57 -1.45 4.71
N LEU A 128 8.24 -1.36 3.42
CA LEU A 128 8.58 -0.19 2.60
C LEU A 128 7.89 1.06 3.13
N THR A 129 6.63 0.93 3.57
CA THR A 129 5.89 2.05 4.14
C THR A 129 6.55 2.55 5.42
N GLU A 130 7.00 1.62 6.28
CA GLU A 130 7.72 1.98 7.49
C GLU A 130 9.05 2.68 7.17
N GLN A 131 9.76 2.22 6.15
CA GLN A 131 10.99 2.87 5.68
C GLN A 131 10.72 4.28 5.20
N TYR A 132 9.64 4.45 4.43
CA TYR A 132 9.24 5.77 3.94
C TYR A 132 8.95 6.72 5.10
N LEU A 133 8.13 6.30 6.07
CA LEU A 133 7.77 7.14 7.20
C LEU A 133 9.00 7.50 8.04
N ALA A 134 9.93 6.57 8.22
CA ALA A 134 11.17 6.82 8.96
C ALA A 134 12.05 7.84 8.24
N SER A 135 12.16 7.74 6.91
CA SER A 135 12.98 8.67 6.12
C SER A 135 12.44 10.10 6.15
N GLU A 136 11.10 10.25 6.22
CA GLU A 136 10.49 11.59 6.24
C GLU A 136 10.59 12.27 7.62
N LYS A 137 10.96 11.54 8.65
CA LYS A 137 11.18 12.11 9.99
C LYS A 137 12.59 12.67 10.17
N GLU A 138 13.48 12.38 9.25
CA GLU A 138 14.87 12.83 9.31
C GLU A 138 15.08 14.25 8.79
#